data_c69fde4d6394f2c85da96c486a5efcc6
#
_entry.id   c69fde4d6394f2c85da96c486a5efcc6
#
_cell.length_a   1.000
_cell.length_b   1.000
_cell.length_c   1.000
_cell.angle_alpha   90.00
_cell.angle_beta   90.00
_cell.angle_gamma   90.00
#
_symmetry.space_group_name_H-M   'P 1'
#
loop_
_entity.id
_entity.type
_entity.pdbx_description
1 polymer ?
#
loop_
_entity_poly.entity_id
_entity_poly.type
_entity_poly.pdbx_seq_one_letter_code
_entity_poly.pdbx_strand_id
1 'polypeptide(L)'
;MSYKNEKRTRKQEIGEKSMNLIEKVFGTHSERELKLIRPIVDKILGMREQMVALSDDELRDNTRKFKERLASGETLDDLLPEAFATVREAARRVLNMEHYPVQLIGGIVLHQGRIAEMRTGEGKTLVSTAPA
;
A
#
# COMPACT_ATOMS: atom_id res chain seq x y z
N MET A 1 -15.65 47.19 -21.91
CA MET A 1 -15.14 45.80 -22.10
C MET A 1 -14.50 45.18 -20.85
N SER A 2 -14.21 45.94 -19.80
CA SER A 2 -13.55 45.49 -18.60
C SER A 2 -14.40 44.69 -17.60
N TYR A 3 -15.68 45.03 -17.44
CA TYR A 3 -16.56 44.46 -16.40
C TYR A 3 -16.98 42.99 -16.60
N LYS A 4 -16.94 42.45 -17.80
CA LYS A 4 -17.28 41.05 -18.08
C LYS A 4 -16.14 40.09 -17.78
N ASN A 5 -14.90 40.54 -17.88
CA ASN A 5 -13.73 39.71 -17.61
C ASN A 5 -13.49 39.55 -16.09
N GLU A 6 -13.71 40.58 -15.29
CA GLU A 6 -13.56 40.50 -13.83
C GLU A 6 -14.56 39.54 -13.17
N LYS A 7 -15.81 39.50 -13.64
CA LYS A 7 -16.80 38.55 -13.12
C LYS A 7 -16.51 37.10 -13.50
N ARG A 8 -15.85 36.87 -14.61
CA ARG A 8 -15.49 35.52 -15.07
C ARG A 8 -14.28 34.98 -14.27
N THR A 9 -13.29 35.83 -13.96
CA THR A 9 -12.13 35.51 -13.15
C THR A 9 -12.54 35.23 -11.69
N ARG A 10 -13.39 36.07 -11.09
CA ARG A 10 -13.90 35.88 -9.74
C ARG A 10 -14.73 34.59 -9.56
N LYS A 11 -15.50 34.21 -10.59
CA LYS A 11 -16.28 32.96 -10.53
C LYS A 11 -15.42 31.73 -10.67
N GLN A 12 -14.31 31.81 -11.41
CA GLN A 12 -13.30 30.73 -11.50
C GLN A 12 -12.52 30.59 -10.21
N GLU A 13 -12.05 31.69 -9.61
CA GLU A 13 -11.33 31.67 -8.31
C GLU A 13 -12.19 31.16 -7.15
N ILE A 14 -13.48 31.47 -7.13
CA ILE A 14 -14.43 30.96 -6.12
C ILE A 14 -14.69 29.47 -6.34
N GLY A 15 -14.77 29.00 -7.59
CA GLY A 15 -14.92 27.60 -7.95
C GLY A 15 -13.69 26.77 -7.55
N GLU A 16 -12.47 27.25 -7.83
CA GLU A 16 -11.22 26.59 -7.46
C GLU A 16 -10.99 26.59 -5.93
N LYS A 17 -11.29 27.68 -5.23
CA LYS A 17 -11.21 27.70 -3.77
C LYS A 17 -12.22 26.79 -3.09
N SER A 18 -13.42 26.67 -3.66
CA SER A 18 -14.46 25.78 -3.15
C SER A 18 -14.13 24.32 -3.40
N MET A 19 -13.59 23.97 -4.57
CA MET A 19 -13.08 22.60 -4.86
C MET A 19 -11.93 22.24 -3.97
N ASN A 20 -10.94 23.10 -3.78
CA ASN A 20 -9.82 22.88 -2.85
C ASN A 20 -10.28 22.73 -1.38
N LEU A 21 -11.37 23.38 -0.98
CA LEU A 21 -11.93 23.24 0.37
C LEU A 21 -12.66 21.89 0.54
N ILE A 22 -13.40 21.47 -0.48
CA ILE A 22 -14.10 20.18 -0.50
C ILE A 22 -13.08 19.03 -0.54
N GLU A 23 -12.03 19.14 -1.35
CA GLU A 23 -10.92 18.18 -1.38
C GLU A 23 -10.18 18.13 -0.03
N LYS A 24 -9.99 19.27 0.63
CA LYS A 24 -9.31 19.34 1.95
C LYS A 24 -10.16 18.74 3.06
N VAL A 25 -11.48 18.84 2.99
CA VAL A 25 -12.39 18.33 4.03
C VAL A 25 -12.74 16.87 3.80
N PHE A 26 -12.92 16.45 2.54
CA PHE A 26 -13.37 15.10 2.20
C PHE A 26 -12.26 14.20 1.65
N GLY A 27 -11.11 14.75 1.22
CA GLY A 27 -10.03 14.03 0.53
C GLY A 27 -10.51 13.46 -0.82
N THR A 28 -9.58 13.12 -1.71
CA THR A 28 -9.91 12.28 -2.86
C THR A 28 -10.18 10.85 -2.40
N HIS A 29 -10.91 10.07 -3.17
CA HIS A 29 -11.14 8.64 -2.87
C HIS A 29 -9.79 7.92 -2.66
N SER A 30 -8.81 8.21 -3.50
CA SER A 30 -7.45 7.66 -3.41
C SER A 30 -6.73 8.05 -2.12
N GLU A 31 -6.87 9.29 -1.65
CA GLU A 31 -6.25 9.74 -0.39
C GLU A 31 -6.85 9.05 0.84
N ARG A 32 -8.16 8.83 0.83
CA ARG A 32 -8.84 8.08 1.90
C ARG A 32 -8.36 6.64 1.94
N GLU A 33 -8.28 6.00 0.80
CA GLU A 33 -7.77 4.62 0.67
C GLU A 33 -6.32 4.52 1.15
N LEU A 34 -5.45 5.46 0.75
CA LEU A 34 -4.07 5.51 1.21
C LEU A 34 -3.97 5.70 2.71
N LYS A 35 -4.85 6.47 3.34
CA LYS A 35 -4.90 6.63 4.80
C LYS A 35 -5.23 5.31 5.52
N LEU A 36 -6.04 4.45 4.93
CA LEU A 36 -6.37 3.13 5.47
C LEU A 36 -5.23 2.12 5.28
N ILE A 37 -4.50 2.24 4.17
CA ILE A 37 -3.41 1.31 3.82
C ILE A 37 -2.10 1.65 4.55
N ARG A 38 -1.80 2.92 4.78
CA ARG A 38 -0.56 3.37 5.43
C ARG A 38 -0.25 2.67 6.75
N PRO A 39 -1.18 2.52 7.69
CA PRO A 39 -0.91 1.80 8.95
C PRO A 39 -0.50 0.34 8.73
N ILE A 40 -1.04 -0.31 7.69
CA ILE A 40 -0.66 -1.68 7.34
C ILE A 40 0.77 -1.71 6.82
N VAL A 41 1.13 -0.77 5.94
CA VAL A 41 2.51 -0.63 5.44
C VAL A 41 3.49 -0.35 6.58
N ASP A 42 3.16 0.56 7.48
CA ASP A 42 4.00 0.88 8.64
C ASP A 42 4.22 -0.35 9.53
N LYS A 43 3.17 -1.18 9.71
CA LYS A 43 3.28 -2.44 10.44
C LYS A 43 4.21 -3.43 9.73
N ILE A 44 4.10 -3.57 8.40
CA ILE A 44 5.00 -4.43 7.60
C ILE A 44 6.44 -3.97 7.75
N LEU A 45 6.70 -2.67 7.60
CA LEU A 45 8.04 -2.10 7.72
C LEU A 45 8.61 -2.26 9.13
N GLY A 46 7.77 -2.12 10.16
CA GLY A 46 8.15 -2.31 11.55
C GLY A 46 8.56 -3.74 11.91
N MET A 47 8.11 -4.73 11.14
CA MET A 47 8.50 -6.15 11.32
C MET A 47 9.87 -6.50 10.73
N ARG A 48 10.57 -5.54 10.10
CA ARG A 48 11.83 -5.80 9.39
C ARG A 48 12.88 -6.49 10.27
N GLU A 49 13.16 -5.96 11.45
CA GLU A 49 14.18 -6.50 12.35
C GLU A 49 13.82 -7.91 12.81
N GLN A 50 12.55 -8.16 13.09
CA GLN A 50 12.06 -9.49 13.47
C GLN A 50 12.29 -10.50 12.33
N MET A 51 11.99 -10.14 11.08
CA MET A 51 12.19 -11.04 9.94
C MET A 51 13.65 -11.26 9.62
N VAL A 52 14.51 -10.24 9.73
CA VAL A 52 15.96 -10.34 9.53
C VAL A 52 16.60 -11.29 10.56
N ALA A 53 16.09 -11.33 11.78
CA ALA A 53 16.60 -12.19 12.85
C ALA A 53 16.31 -13.69 12.64
N LEU A 54 15.33 -14.04 11.80
CA LEU A 54 14.99 -15.43 11.49
C LEU A 54 16.06 -16.09 10.62
N SER A 55 16.34 -17.37 10.89
CA SER A 55 17.09 -18.22 9.95
C SER A 55 16.29 -18.48 8.68
N ASP A 56 16.93 -18.99 7.64
CA ASP A 56 16.25 -19.31 6.37
C ASP A 56 15.16 -20.38 6.57
N ASP A 57 15.40 -21.35 7.44
CA ASP A 57 14.43 -22.40 7.73
C ASP A 57 13.23 -21.85 8.53
N GLU A 58 13.47 -20.98 9.50
CA GLU A 58 12.41 -20.30 10.25
C GLU A 58 11.56 -19.40 9.35
N LEU A 59 12.21 -18.68 8.42
CA LEU A 59 11.48 -17.83 7.45
C LEU A 59 10.59 -18.67 6.51
N ARG A 60 11.08 -19.82 6.05
CA ARG A 60 10.29 -20.77 5.24
C ARG A 60 9.15 -21.38 6.04
N ASP A 61 9.37 -21.69 7.30
CA ASP A 61 8.37 -22.28 8.20
C ASP A 61 7.17 -21.33 8.45
N ASN A 62 7.33 -20.03 8.25
CA ASN A 62 6.23 -19.08 8.34
C ASN A 62 5.05 -19.48 7.43
N THR A 63 5.30 -20.05 6.26
CA THR A 63 4.23 -20.55 5.37
C THR A 63 3.37 -21.61 6.05
N ARG A 64 3.99 -22.55 6.78
CA ARG A 64 3.26 -23.58 7.54
C ARG A 64 2.46 -22.94 8.68
N LYS A 65 3.09 -22.03 9.43
CA LYS A 65 2.43 -21.30 10.53
C LYS A 65 1.22 -20.51 10.05
N PHE A 66 1.32 -19.84 8.89
CA PHE A 66 0.19 -19.11 8.31
C PHE A 66 -0.96 -20.04 7.93
N LYS A 67 -0.67 -21.20 7.34
CA LYS A 67 -1.69 -22.21 7.02
C LYS A 67 -2.40 -22.74 8.27
N GLU A 68 -1.66 -23.00 9.35
CA GLU A 68 -2.21 -23.43 10.64
C GLU A 68 -3.11 -22.35 11.27
N ARG A 69 -2.69 -21.09 11.21
CA ARG A 69 -3.47 -19.96 11.72
C ARG A 69 -4.77 -19.75 10.92
N LEU A 70 -4.71 -19.87 9.58
CA LEU A 70 -5.91 -19.87 8.73
C LEU A 70 -6.86 -21.02 9.09
N ALA A 71 -6.33 -22.22 9.29
CA ALA A 71 -7.12 -23.38 9.69
C ALA A 71 -7.78 -23.21 11.08
N SER A 72 -7.16 -22.41 11.94
CA SER A 72 -7.70 -22.07 13.27
C SER A 72 -8.71 -20.92 13.28
N GLY A 73 -8.97 -20.30 12.11
CA GLY A 73 -10.01 -19.28 11.94
C GLY A 73 -9.51 -17.84 11.80
N GLU A 74 -8.19 -17.61 11.75
CA GLU A 74 -7.66 -16.29 11.37
C GLU A 74 -7.97 -16.00 9.92
N THR A 75 -8.11 -14.71 9.58
CA THR A 75 -8.37 -14.27 8.21
C THR A 75 -7.08 -13.97 7.46
N LEU A 76 -7.15 -13.92 6.13
CA LEU A 76 -6.03 -13.47 5.30
C LEU A 76 -5.62 -12.04 5.63
N ASP A 77 -6.55 -11.17 5.98
CA ASP A 77 -6.27 -9.78 6.36
C ASP A 77 -5.50 -9.70 7.68
N ASP A 78 -5.76 -10.59 8.63
CA ASP A 78 -5.02 -10.68 9.89
C ASP A 78 -3.56 -11.07 9.66
N LEU A 79 -3.33 -11.98 8.73
CA LEU A 79 -2.00 -12.49 8.39
C LEU A 79 -1.21 -11.57 7.45
N LEU A 80 -1.89 -10.71 6.70
CA LEU A 80 -1.31 -9.92 5.62
C LEU A 80 -0.02 -9.18 6.02
N PRO A 81 0.03 -8.45 7.15
CA PRO A 81 1.25 -7.72 7.49
C PRO A 81 2.47 -8.63 7.69
N GLU A 82 2.29 -9.77 8.34
CA GLU A 82 3.36 -10.72 8.63
C GLU A 82 3.76 -11.51 7.38
N ALA A 83 2.80 -11.89 6.55
CA ALA A 83 3.05 -12.55 5.26
C ALA A 83 3.83 -11.62 4.32
N PHE A 84 3.43 -10.37 4.19
CA PHE A 84 4.15 -9.39 3.35
C PHE A 84 5.56 -9.10 3.89
N ALA A 85 5.74 -9.02 5.21
CA ALA A 85 7.06 -8.87 5.81
C ALA A 85 7.95 -10.09 5.54
N THR A 86 7.39 -11.29 5.58
CA THR A 86 8.09 -12.54 5.25
C THR A 86 8.55 -12.56 3.79
N VAL A 87 7.65 -12.22 2.84
CA VAL A 87 7.99 -12.17 1.42
C VAL A 87 9.02 -11.08 1.13
N ARG A 88 8.90 -9.92 1.77
CA ARG A 88 9.85 -8.82 1.64
C ARG A 88 11.27 -9.24 2.05
N GLU A 89 11.42 -9.95 3.16
CA GLU A 89 12.71 -10.47 3.62
C GLU A 89 13.22 -11.60 2.71
N ALA A 90 12.35 -12.50 2.26
CA ALA A 90 12.72 -13.54 1.31
C ALA A 90 13.24 -12.95 -0.01
N ALA A 91 12.57 -11.93 -0.55
CA ALA A 91 13.01 -11.21 -1.74
C ALA A 91 14.38 -10.55 -1.53
N ARG A 92 14.60 -9.95 -0.37
CA ARG A 92 15.89 -9.36 -0.02
C ARG A 92 17.01 -10.40 -0.02
N ARG A 93 16.79 -11.58 0.57
CA ARG A 93 17.81 -12.65 0.64
C ARG A 93 18.09 -13.29 -0.72
N VAL A 94 17.06 -13.58 -1.48
CA VAL A 94 17.16 -14.36 -2.73
C VAL A 94 17.47 -13.49 -3.93
N LEU A 95 16.83 -12.31 -4.04
CA LEU A 95 16.91 -11.43 -5.21
C LEU A 95 17.77 -10.19 -4.95
N ASN A 96 18.21 -9.97 -3.72
CA ASN A 96 18.81 -8.72 -3.27
C ASN A 96 17.92 -7.49 -3.59
N MET A 97 16.61 -7.69 -3.53
CA MET A 97 15.58 -6.68 -3.77
C MET A 97 14.65 -6.60 -2.57
N GLU A 98 14.41 -5.42 -2.07
CA GLU A 98 13.51 -5.17 -0.96
C GLU A 98 12.36 -4.30 -1.43
N HIS A 99 11.11 -4.72 -1.15
CA HIS A 99 9.94 -3.95 -1.54
C HIS A 99 9.95 -2.55 -0.92
N TYR A 100 9.74 -1.53 -1.76
CA TYR A 100 9.55 -0.16 -1.31
C TYR A 100 8.11 0.06 -0.80
N PRO A 101 7.86 1.09 0.02
CA PRO A 101 6.51 1.39 0.52
C PRO A 101 5.45 1.47 -0.57
N VAL A 102 5.73 2.10 -1.72
CA VAL A 102 4.80 2.18 -2.85
C VAL A 102 4.47 0.81 -3.44
N GLN A 103 5.41 -0.12 -3.44
CA GLN A 103 5.21 -1.49 -3.91
C GLN A 103 4.36 -2.30 -2.92
N LEU A 104 4.52 -2.09 -1.61
CA LEU A 104 3.67 -2.70 -0.59
C LEU A 104 2.23 -2.20 -0.70
N ILE A 105 2.04 -0.91 -0.94
CA ILE A 105 0.71 -0.34 -1.21
C ILE A 105 0.07 -1.03 -2.42
N GLY A 106 0.80 -1.15 -3.53
CA GLY A 106 0.33 -1.86 -4.72
C GLY A 106 -0.07 -3.30 -4.44
N GLY A 107 0.74 -4.03 -3.68
CA GLY A 107 0.45 -5.40 -3.25
C GLY A 107 -0.81 -5.52 -2.39
N ILE A 108 -1.02 -4.60 -1.44
CA ILE A 108 -2.22 -4.57 -0.60
C ILE A 108 -3.47 -4.30 -1.45
N VAL A 109 -3.40 -3.36 -2.40
CA VAL A 109 -4.51 -3.07 -3.32
C VAL A 109 -4.86 -4.30 -4.15
N LEU A 110 -3.88 -5.05 -4.65
CA LEU A 110 -4.09 -6.31 -5.37
C LEU A 110 -4.71 -7.38 -4.47
N HIS A 111 -4.23 -7.53 -3.23
CA HIS A 111 -4.80 -8.45 -2.24
C HIS A 111 -6.30 -8.17 -2.00
N GLN A 112 -6.69 -6.91 -2.01
CA GLN A 112 -8.10 -6.49 -1.89
C GLN A 112 -8.94 -6.76 -3.15
N GLY A 113 -8.39 -7.41 -4.19
CA GLY A 113 -9.07 -7.67 -5.45
C GLY A 113 -9.28 -6.43 -6.31
N ARG A 114 -8.47 -5.39 -6.11
CA ARG A 114 -8.56 -4.09 -6.81
C ARG A 114 -7.44 -3.94 -7.83
N ILE A 115 -7.56 -2.96 -8.72
CA ILE A 115 -6.55 -2.63 -9.71
C ILE A 115 -5.58 -1.62 -9.11
N ALA A 116 -4.27 -1.96 -9.12
CA ALA A 116 -3.20 -1.07 -8.73
C ALA A 116 -2.56 -0.45 -9.98
N GLU A 117 -2.79 0.83 -10.20
CA GLU A 117 -2.09 1.59 -11.25
C GLU A 117 -0.78 2.14 -10.68
N MET A 118 0.32 1.82 -11.32
CA MET A 118 1.66 2.25 -10.93
C MET A 118 2.41 2.83 -12.12
N ARG A 119 3.28 3.80 -11.86
CA ARG A 119 4.10 4.44 -12.89
C ARG A 119 5.10 3.45 -13.48
N THR A 120 5.54 3.72 -14.72
CA THR A 120 6.62 2.97 -15.34
C THR A 120 7.89 3.08 -14.49
N GLY A 121 8.59 1.95 -14.29
CA GLY A 121 9.83 1.91 -13.49
C GLY A 121 9.63 1.72 -11.98
N GLU A 122 8.39 1.59 -11.47
CA GLU A 122 8.12 1.35 -10.03
C GLU A 122 8.22 -0.13 -9.61
N GLY A 123 8.68 -1.02 -10.51
CA GLY A 123 8.95 -2.42 -10.17
C GLY A 123 7.69 -3.27 -9.99
N LYS A 124 6.75 -3.20 -10.92
CA LYS A 124 5.45 -3.91 -10.88
C LYS A 124 5.59 -5.43 -10.71
N THR A 125 6.62 -6.04 -11.27
CA THR A 125 6.86 -7.48 -11.16
C THR A 125 7.08 -7.88 -9.71
N LEU A 126 7.86 -7.12 -8.95
CA LEU A 126 8.10 -7.39 -7.53
C LEU A 126 6.83 -7.19 -6.69
N VAL A 127 5.97 -6.23 -7.07
CA VAL A 127 4.69 -5.96 -6.39
C VAL A 127 3.80 -7.20 -6.34
N SER A 128 3.71 -7.94 -7.44
CA SER A 128 2.84 -9.12 -7.55
C SER A 128 3.28 -10.29 -6.68
N THR A 129 4.51 -10.31 -6.21
CA THR A 129 5.02 -11.41 -5.37
C THR A 129 4.49 -11.40 -3.95
N ALA A 130 4.10 -10.25 -3.43
CA ALA A 130 3.63 -10.12 -2.05
C ALA A 130 2.21 -10.68 -1.84
N PRO A 131 1.21 -10.45 -2.73
CA PRO A 131 -0.13 -10.99 -2.58
C PRO A 131 -0.29 -12.41 -3.12
N ALA A 132 0.70 -12.94 -3.85
CA ALA A 132 0.67 -14.30 -4.42
C ALA A 132 0.93 -15.36 -3.34
#